data_10c4aca760422409253f8862a964f4f3
#
_entry.id   10c4aca760422409253f8862a964f4f3
#
_cell.length_a   1.000
_cell.length_b   1.000
_cell.length_c   1.000
_cell.angle_alpha   90.00
_cell.angle_beta   90.00
_cell.angle_gamma   90.00
#
_symmetry.space_group_name_H-M   'P 1'
#
loop_
_entity.id
_entity.type
_entity.pdbx_description
1 polymer ?
#
loop_
_entity_poly.entity_id
_entity_poly.type
_entity_poly.pdbx_seq_one_letter_code
_entity_poly.pdbx_strand_id
1 'polypeptide(L)'
;MSRRQHWPAALLAWCCVLPLHAAPPTVLNIAFSEMPPWKMVDAHGEAQGPYARILRQLAEQLDATPRFIVCSLSRCLQLMQRGEADVALGLAATPERVAYIDFISPGLDEDARIAFFMRRNDPRPLRRYEDLAGLRVGVTHDRRYFARFDQDSTLQKDVALQTEASMRKLVAGRVDVVIAPVWHGRSVLAATALAGRVQQMPLLMPGYGGYIAFSRLSPWGPYRAEVALAITRMRALGQLDPNRKVVSSRRCDGQSGRRLPGCGFDGR
;
A
#
# COMPACT_ATOMS: atom_id res chain seq x y z
N MET A 1 -21.56 -70.79 47.68
CA MET A 1 -22.37 -69.58 47.45
C MET A 1 -21.44 -68.50 46.95
N SER A 2 -21.38 -68.29 45.65
CA SER A 2 -20.43 -67.34 44.98
C SER A 2 -21.24 -66.12 44.50
N ARG A 3 -20.95 -64.93 45.08
CA ARG A 3 -21.56 -63.67 44.67
C ARG A 3 -20.73 -63.13 43.51
N ARG A 4 -21.28 -63.06 42.30
CA ARG A 4 -20.73 -62.34 41.17
C ARG A 4 -21.04 -60.85 41.34
N GLN A 5 -20.00 -60.01 41.49
CA GLN A 5 -20.09 -58.58 41.45
C GLN A 5 -20.12 -58.13 39.99
N HIS A 6 -21.25 -57.54 39.55
CA HIS A 6 -21.36 -56.85 38.29
C HIS A 6 -20.86 -55.38 38.45
N TRP A 7 -19.78 -55.02 37.82
CA TRP A 7 -19.36 -53.63 37.67
C TRP A 7 -20.08 -53.02 36.44
N PRO A 8 -20.71 -51.84 36.57
CA PRO A 8 -21.24 -51.16 35.41
C PRO A 8 -20.09 -50.51 34.65
N ALA A 9 -19.96 -50.84 33.37
CA ALA A 9 -19.08 -50.16 32.44
C ALA A 9 -19.60 -48.74 32.16
N ALA A 10 -18.99 -47.74 32.77
CA ALA A 10 -19.21 -46.34 32.45
C ALA A 10 -18.62 -46.02 31.09
N LEU A 11 -19.46 -45.93 30.06
CA LEU A 11 -19.07 -45.37 28.74
C LEU A 11 -18.84 -43.89 28.89
N LEU A 12 -17.56 -43.46 28.98
CA LEU A 12 -17.14 -42.08 28.83
C LEU A 12 -17.34 -41.69 27.37
N ALA A 13 -18.43 -40.99 27.06
CA ALA A 13 -18.66 -40.34 25.81
C ALA A 13 -17.67 -39.13 25.71
N TRP A 14 -16.58 -39.32 24.98
CA TRP A 14 -15.64 -38.23 24.65
C TRP A 14 -16.31 -37.35 23.59
N CYS A 15 -16.96 -36.26 24.05
CA CYS A 15 -17.44 -35.20 23.19
C CYS A 15 -16.21 -34.55 22.54
N CYS A 16 -15.91 -34.88 21.29
CA CYS A 16 -15.01 -34.10 20.44
C CYS A 16 -15.63 -32.70 20.19
N VAL A 17 -15.30 -31.74 21.02
CA VAL A 17 -15.58 -30.33 20.76
C VAL A 17 -14.69 -29.91 19.59
N LEU A 18 -15.22 -30.01 18.36
CA LEU A 18 -14.60 -29.43 17.20
C LEU A 18 -14.57 -27.90 17.41
N PRO A 19 -13.40 -27.22 17.28
CA PRO A 19 -13.37 -25.79 17.38
C PRO A 19 -14.23 -25.21 16.26
N LEU A 20 -15.28 -24.50 16.66
CA LEU A 20 -16.14 -23.78 15.74
C LEU A 20 -15.34 -22.60 15.20
N HIS A 21 -14.66 -22.78 14.06
CA HIS A 21 -14.01 -21.67 13.38
C HIS A 21 -15.11 -20.75 12.86
N ALA A 22 -15.13 -19.52 13.33
CA ALA A 22 -16.01 -18.50 12.76
C ALA A 22 -15.74 -18.38 11.27
N ALA A 23 -16.78 -18.15 10.46
CA ALA A 23 -16.59 -17.92 9.04
C ALA A 23 -15.76 -16.65 8.81
N PRO A 24 -14.93 -16.59 7.76
CA PRO A 24 -14.15 -15.39 7.45
C PRO A 24 -15.06 -14.19 7.20
N PRO A 25 -14.57 -12.96 7.47
CA PRO A 25 -15.33 -11.75 7.15
C PRO A 25 -15.63 -11.67 5.66
N THR A 26 -16.83 -11.20 5.30
CA THR A 26 -17.26 -11.05 3.89
C THR A 26 -16.97 -9.69 3.31
N VAL A 27 -16.51 -8.72 4.13
CA VAL A 27 -16.19 -7.36 3.72
C VAL A 27 -14.75 -7.05 4.12
N LEU A 28 -14.02 -6.41 3.21
CA LEU A 28 -12.68 -5.88 3.45
C LEU A 28 -12.74 -4.35 3.42
N ASN A 29 -12.64 -3.72 4.58
CA ASN A 29 -12.64 -2.26 4.72
C ASN A 29 -11.25 -1.71 4.41
N ILE A 30 -11.14 -0.90 3.39
CA ILE A 30 -9.88 -0.44 2.82
C ILE A 30 -9.68 1.05 3.13
N ALA A 31 -8.70 1.38 3.96
CA ALA A 31 -8.28 2.77 4.16
C ALA A 31 -7.53 3.27 2.91
N PHE A 32 -8.09 4.27 2.23
CA PHE A 32 -7.57 4.74 0.94
C PHE A 32 -7.26 6.23 0.96
N SER A 33 -5.98 6.56 1.09
CA SER A 33 -5.50 7.95 1.02
C SER A 33 -4.96 8.24 -0.38
N GLU A 34 -5.32 9.39 -0.94
CA GLU A 34 -4.85 9.77 -2.28
C GLU A 34 -3.33 9.93 -2.35
N MET A 35 -2.76 9.44 -3.42
CA MET A 35 -1.34 9.53 -3.79
C MET A 35 -1.21 9.35 -5.30
N PRO A 36 -1.58 10.34 -6.10
CA PRO A 36 -1.49 10.24 -7.56
C PRO A 36 -0.05 9.96 -8.04
N PRO A 37 0.12 9.20 -9.11
CA PRO A 37 -0.90 8.53 -9.93
C PRO A 37 -1.32 7.13 -9.42
N TRP A 38 -0.83 6.71 -8.25
CA TRP A 38 -0.96 5.33 -7.74
C TRP A 38 -2.29 5.08 -7.04
N LYS A 39 -2.74 6.08 -6.29
CA LYS A 39 -4.04 6.11 -5.60
C LYS A 39 -4.75 7.41 -5.98
N MET A 40 -5.83 7.29 -6.69
CA MET A 40 -6.64 8.40 -7.17
C MET A 40 -8.09 8.18 -6.77
N VAL A 41 -8.84 9.26 -6.72
CA VAL A 41 -10.29 9.25 -6.53
C VAL A 41 -10.89 9.97 -7.72
N ASP A 42 -11.89 9.35 -8.36
CA ASP A 42 -12.56 9.97 -9.48
C ASP A 42 -13.64 10.99 -9.04
N ALA A 43 -14.31 11.59 -10.01
CA ALA A 43 -15.33 12.61 -9.76
C ALA A 43 -16.57 12.08 -8.98
N HIS A 44 -16.74 10.75 -8.92
CA HIS A 44 -17.81 10.08 -8.18
C HIS A 44 -17.39 9.64 -6.78
N GLY A 45 -16.14 9.91 -6.38
CA GLY A 45 -15.60 9.50 -5.09
C GLY A 45 -15.06 8.06 -5.08
N GLU A 46 -14.98 7.40 -6.25
CA GLU A 46 -14.53 6.02 -6.35
C GLU A 46 -13.00 5.89 -6.41
N ALA A 47 -12.48 4.91 -5.69
CA ALA A 47 -11.05 4.63 -5.64
C ALA A 47 -10.54 4.09 -6.99
N GLN A 48 -9.52 4.73 -7.54
CA GLN A 48 -8.93 4.45 -8.84
C GLN A 48 -7.41 4.27 -8.75
N GLY A 49 -6.82 3.83 -9.85
CA GLY A 49 -5.38 3.68 -9.99
C GLY A 49 -4.84 2.29 -9.65
N PRO A 50 -3.53 2.09 -9.82
CA PRO A 50 -2.88 0.79 -9.64
C PRO A 50 -3.10 0.16 -8.25
N TYR A 51 -3.08 0.95 -7.20
CA TYR A 51 -3.24 0.44 -5.83
C TYR A 51 -4.69 0.06 -5.52
N ALA A 52 -5.68 0.78 -6.07
CA ALA A 52 -7.08 0.37 -5.96
C ALA A 52 -7.31 -0.99 -6.66
N ARG A 53 -6.69 -1.21 -7.81
CA ARG A 53 -6.72 -2.49 -8.53
C ARG A 53 -6.13 -3.63 -7.67
N ILE A 54 -4.95 -3.42 -7.10
CA ILE A 54 -4.30 -4.42 -6.23
C ILE A 54 -5.19 -4.79 -5.05
N LEU A 55 -5.81 -3.80 -4.41
CA LEU A 55 -6.68 -4.01 -3.25
C LEU A 55 -7.99 -4.72 -3.61
N ARG A 56 -8.57 -4.45 -4.81
CA ARG A 56 -9.71 -5.22 -5.31
C ARG A 56 -9.33 -6.67 -5.57
N GLN A 57 -8.17 -6.92 -6.17
CA GLN A 57 -7.67 -8.27 -6.39
C GLN A 57 -7.39 -9.00 -5.07
N LEU A 58 -6.88 -8.30 -4.05
CA LEU A 58 -6.71 -8.90 -2.71
C LEU A 58 -8.07 -9.32 -2.12
N ALA A 59 -9.08 -8.45 -2.20
CA ALA A 59 -10.42 -8.77 -1.72
C ALA A 59 -11.01 -9.98 -2.46
N GLU A 60 -10.84 -10.04 -3.80
CA GLU A 60 -11.25 -11.19 -4.62
C GLU A 60 -10.56 -12.50 -4.18
N GLN A 61 -9.26 -12.47 -3.89
CA GLN A 61 -8.51 -13.63 -3.39
C GLN A 61 -8.95 -14.09 -1.99
N LEU A 62 -9.61 -13.21 -1.24
CA LEU A 62 -10.12 -13.47 0.11
C LEU A 62 -11.64 -13.74 0.12
N ASP A 63 -12.27 -13.88 -1.05
CA ASP A 63 -13.75 -14.01 -1.20
C ASP A 63 -14.51 -12.88 -0.47
N ALA A 64 -13.95 -11.69 -0.44
CA ALA A 64 -14.49 -10.53 0.28
C ALA A 64 -14.92 -9.40 -0.66
N THR A 65 -15.94 -8.66 -0.26
CA THR A 65 -16.37 -7.43 -0.94
C THR A 65 -15.48 -6.26 -0.50
N PRO A 66 -14.75 -5.58 -1.42
CA PRO A 66 -13.93 -4.42 -1.07
C PRO A 66 -14.79 -3.21 -0.78
N ARG A 67 -14.60 -2.56 0.36
CA ARG A 67 -15.22 -1.29 0.73
C ARG A 67 -14.15 -0.23 0.93
N PHE A 68 -14.01 0.70 -0.03
CA PHE A 68 -13.04 1.78 0.05
C PHE A 68 -13.55 2.90 0.95
N ILE A 69 -12.71 3.31 1.92
CA ILE A 69 -12.93 4.45 2.80
C ILE A 69 -11.89 5.50 2.40
N VAL A 70 -12.32 6.47 1.59
CA VAL A 70 -11.46 7.57 1.16
C VAL A 70 -11.20 8.52 2.33
N CYS A 71 -9.95 8.78 2.65
CA CYS A 71 -9.53 9.56 3.80
C CYS A 71 -8.15 10.21 3.61
N SER A 72 -7.85 11.29 4.33
CA SER A 72 -6.46 11.76 4.46
C SER A 72 -5.60 10.68 5.11
N LEU A 73 -4.29 10.70 4.89
CA LEU A 73 -3.41 9.67 5.47
C LEU A 73 -3.54 9.58 6.99
N SER A 74 -3.57 10.71 7.69
CA SER A 74 -3.75 10.75 9.15
C SER A 74 -5.09 10.13 9.59
N ARG A 75 -6.20 10.45 8.90
CA ARG A 75 -7.49 9.85 9.20
C ARG A 75 -7.52 8.36 8.90
N CYS A 76 -6.93 7.92 7.79
CA CYS A 76 -6.78 6.51 7.43
C CYS A 76 -6.03 5.73 8.53
N LEU A 77 -4.93 6.29 9.06
CA LEU A 77 -4.17 5.68 10.15
C LEU A 77 -4.99 5.59 11.45
N GLN A 78 -5.80 6.60 11.77
CA GLN A 78 -6.70 6.56 12.92
C GLN A 78 -7.78 5.47 12.78
N LEU A 79 -8.36 5.31 11.57
CA LEU A 79 -9.33 4.25 11.29
C LEU A 79 -8.72 2.87 11.49
N MET A 80 -7.49 2.66 11.00
CA MET A 80 -6.76 1.42 11.22
C MET A 80 -6.43 1.18 12.69
N GLN A 81 -6.03 2.24 13.42
CA GLN A 81 -5.74 2.13 14.85
C GLN A 81 -6.96 1.71 15.68
N ARG A 82 -8.17 2.08 15.24
CA ARG A 82 -9.44 1.74 15.89
C ARG A 82 -10.08 0.45 15.37
N GLY A 83 -9.50 -0.19 14.33
CA GLY A 83 -10.10 -1.35 13.67
C GLY A 83 -11.32 -1.02 12.79
N GLU A 84 -11.55 0.27 12.50
CA GLU A 84 -12.63 0.74 11.61
C GLU A 84 -12.28 0.55 10.13
N ALA A 85 -11.00 0.36 9.83
CA ALA A 85 -10.50 -0.09 8.54
C ALA A 85 -9.56 -1.27 8.74
N ASP A 86 -9.64 -2.25 7.82
CA ASP A 86 -8.91 -3.52 7.90
C ASP A 86 -7.52 -3.41 7.30
N VAL A 87 -7.42 -2.82 6.11
CA VAL A 87 -6.22 -2.85 5.29
C VAL A 87 -5.92 -1.49 4.65
N ALA A 88 -4.63 -1.22 4.51
CA ALA A 88 -4.11 -0.15 3.66
C ALA A 88 -2.92 -0.64 2.83
N LEU A 89 -2.62 0.04 1.72
CA LEU A 89 -1.53 -0.29 0.82
C LEU A 89 -0.53 0.86 0.70
N GLY A 90 0.77 0.52 0.71
CA GLY A 90 1.86 1.47 0.55
C GLY A 90 2.19 2.24 1.83
N LEU A 91 1.90 1.66 2.99
CA LEU A 91 2.31 2.23 4.27
C LEU A 91 3.75 1.86 4.63
N ALA A 92 4.46 2.84 5.19
CA ALA A 92 5.78 2.65 5.79
C ALA A 92 5.67 1.94 7.14
N ALA A 93 6.50 0.91 7.37
CA ALA A 93 6.59 0.19 8.62
C ALA A 93 7.48 0.98 9.61
N THR A 94 6.89 1.94 10.33
CA THR A 94 7.58 2.72 11.36
C THR A 94 7.32 2.13 12.75
N PRO A 95 8.20 2.37 13.75
CA PRO A 95 8.00 1.87 15.11
C PRO A 95 6.64 2.22 15.70
N GLU A 96 6.15 3.45 15.48
CA GLU A 96 4.86 3.89 16.01
C GLU A 96 3.69 3.11 15.38
N ARG A 97 3.80 2.77 14.08
CA ARG A 97 2.75 2.07 13.35
C ARG A 97 2.73 0.58 13.65
N VAL A 98 3.90 -0.03 13.86
CA VAL A 98 4.01 -1.45 14.25
C VAL A 98 3.24 -1.76 15.53
N ALA A 99 3.01 -0.78 16.40
CA ALA A 99 2.22 -0.97 17.61
C ALA A 99 0.75 -1.39 17.35
N TYR A 100 0.15 -0.96 16.22
CA TYR A 100 -1.26 -1.20 15.89
C TYR A 100 -1.50 -1.73 14.48
N ILE A 101 -0.45 -1.89 13.67
CA ILE A 101 -0.51 -2.42 12.30
C ILE A 101 0.41 -3.63 12.17
N ASP A 102 -0.08 -4.66 11.51
CA ASP A 102 0.71 -5.77 11.01
C ASP A 102 1.08 -5.51 9.55
N PHE A 103 2.36 -5.46 9.29
CA PHE A 103 2.94 -5.29 7.95
C PHE A 103 3.23 -6.65 7.34
N ILE A 104 2.60 -6.95 6.20
CA ILE A 104 2.76 -8.25 5.55
C ILE A 104 4.02 -8.23 4.70
N SER A 105 4.95 -9.12 5.03
CA SER A 105 6.19 -9.32 4.27
C SER A 105 6.01 -10.38 3.19
N PRO A 106 6.75 -10.28 2.08
CA PRO A 106 7.63 -9.18 1.72
C PRO A 106 6.85 -7.93 1.31
N GLY A 107 7.44 -6.73 1.48
CA GLY A 107 6.85 -5.45 1.08
C GLY A 107 6.64 -5.33 -0.44
N LEU A 108 5.94 -4.29 -0.86
CA LEU A 108 5.76 -3.97 -2.28
C LEU A 108 7.05 -3.43 -2.91
N ASP A 109 7.84 -2.72 -2.12
CA ASP A 109 9.07 -2.05 -2.51
C ASP A 109 10.06 -2.16 -1.32
N GLU A 110 10.76 -3.31 -1.24
CA GLU A 110 11.73 -3.56 -0.18
C GLU A 110 13.01 -2.75 -0.34
N ASP A 111 13.35 -2.40 -1.59
CA ASP A 111 14.48 -1.53 -1.93
C ASP A 111 14.06 -0.05 -2.04
N ALA A 112 13.05 0.35 -1.28
CA ALA A 112 12.55 1.72 -1.32
C ALA A 112 13.69 2.71 -1.07
N ARG A 113 14.02 3.48 -2.09
CA ARG A 113 15.02 4.54 -2.01
C ARG A 113 14.34 5.89 -1.99
N ILE A 114 14.82 6.74 -1.12
CA ILE A 114 14.42 8.13 -1.01
C ILE A 114 15.38 8.98 -1.83
N ALA A 115 14.83 9.83 -2.67
CA ALA A 115 15.54 10.79 -3.49
C ALA A 115 15.26 12.22 -3.01
N PHE A 116 16.15 13.09 -3.40
CA PHE A 116 16.06 14.53 -3.20
C PHE A 116 15.98 15.21 -4.57
N PHE A 117 15.11 16.21 -4.67
CA PHE A 117 14.84 16.93 -5.91
C PHE A 117 15.12 18.41 -5.70
N MET A 118 15.85 19.02 -6.62
CA MET A 118 16.21 20.44 -6.59
C MET A 118 15.84 21.10 -7.92
N ARG A 119 15.81 22.43 -7.96
CA ARG A 119 15.70 23.16 -9.23
C ARG A 119 16.87 22.79 -10.14
N ARG A 120 16.61 22.63 -11.43
CA ARG A 120 17.65 22.24 -12.42
C ARG A 120 18.86 23.17 -12.41
N ASN A 121 18.65 24.47 -12.21
CA ASN A 121 19.69 25.49 -12.22
C ASN A 121 20.20 25.84 -10.82
N ASP A 122 19.94 25.04 -9.82
CA ASP A 122 20.48 25.26 -8.48
C ASP A 122 21.93 24.76 -8.43
N PRO A 123 22.90 25.62 -8.14
CA PRO A 123 24.33 25.25 -8.17
C PRO A 123 24.77 24.49 -6.92
N ARG A 124 23.94 24.45 -5.89
CA ARG A 124 24.31 23.82 -4.60
C ARG A 124 24.46 22.32 -4.76
N PRO A 125 25.57 21.73 -4.31
CA PRO A 125 25.71 20.28 -4.30
C PRO A 125 24.79 19.66 -3.24
N LEU A 126 24.23 18.46 -3.53
CA LEU A 126 23.55 17.62 -2.56
C LEU A 126 24.05 16.19 -2.76
N ARG A 127 25.16 15.87 -2.12
CA ARG A 127 25.86 14.58 -2.25
C ARG A 127 25.78 13.73 -1.00
N ARG A 128 25.58 14.36 0.16
CA ARG A 128 25.48 13.71 1.47
C ARG A 128 24.36 14.35 2.28
N TYR A 129 23.92 13.68 3.31
CA TYR A 129 22.81 14.11 4.14
C TYR A 129 23.03 15.47 4.80
N GLU A 130 24.27 15.75 5.20
CA GLU A 130 24.69 16.99 5.86
C GLU A 130 24.52 18.22 4.95
N ASP A 131 24.49 18.05 3.65
CA ASP A 131 24.27 19.13 2.69
C ASP A 131 22.82 19.68 2.75
N LEU A 132 21.93 19.04 3.52
CA LEU A 132 20.59 19.55 3.79
C LEU A 132 20.57 20.69 4.83
N ALA A 133 21.67 20.88 5.57
CA ALA A 133 21.76 21.92 6.60
C ALA A 133 21.49 23.32 6.02
N GLY A 134 20.58 24.05 6.66
CA GLY A 134 20.19 25.40 6.21
C GLY A 134 19.26 25.45 5.00
N LEU A 135 18.93 24.30 4.37
CA LEU A 135 17.95 24.24 3.28
C LEU A 135 16.53 24.08 3.81
N ARG A 136 15.57 24.71 3.14
CA ARG A 136 14.14 24.46 3.36
C ARG A 136 13.73 23.20 2.60
N VAL A 137 13.35 22.16 3.35
CA VAL A 137 13.05 20.85 2.79
C VAL A 137 11.53 20.67 2.67
N GLY A 138 11.02 20.59 1.45
CA GLY A 138 9.62 20.31 1.17
C GLY A 138 9.31 18.83 1.46
N VAL A 139 8.36 18.60 2.35
CA VAL A 139 7.90 17.27 2.80
C VAL A 139 6.41 17.08 2.55
N THR A 140 5.96 15.85 2.46
CA THR A 140 4.53 15.51 2.37
C THR A 140 3.98 15.22 3.76
N HIS A 141 2.83 15.79 4.09
CA HIS A 141 2.13 15.63 5.37
C HIS A 141 1.98 14.14 5.74
N ASP A 142 2.28 13.81 6.99
CA ASP A 142 2.22 12.46 7.59
C ASP A 142 3.06 11.37 6.88
N ARG A 143 3.82 11.72 5.84
CA ARG A 143 4.75 10.78 5.22
C ARG A 143 5.99 10.59 6.10
N ARG A 144 6.43 9.34 6.22
CA ARG A 144 7.70 8.95 6.81
C ARG A 144 8.67 8.56 5.71
N TYR A 145 9.93 8.94 5.86
CA TYR A 145 10.97 8.73 4.85
C TYR A 145 12.01 7.72 5.34
N PHE A 146 12.75 8.06 6.38
CA PHE A 146 13.71 7.21 7.10
C PHE A 146 14.04 7.82 8.45
N ALA A 147 14.47 6.98 9.41
CA ALA A 147 14.56 7.35 10.82
C ALA A 147 15.38 8.62 11.08
N ARG A 148 16.58 8.72 10.49
CA ARG A 148 17.46 9.88 10.66
C ARG A 148 16.76 11.18 10.24
N PHE A 149 16.12 11.19 9.06
CA PHE A 149 15.42 12.38 8.56
C PHE A 149 14.19 12.73 9.40
N ASP A 150 13.40 11.72 9.72
CA ASP A 150 12.13 11.93 10.42
C ASP A 150 12.35 12.50 11.82
N GLN A 151 13.42 12.08 12.49
CA GLN A 151 13.81 12.51 13.85
C GLN A 151 14.64 13.81 13.87
N ASP A 152 15.20 14.23 12.74
CA ASP A 152 16.05 15.41 12.67
C ASP A 152 15.21 16.70 12.81
N SER A 153 15.29 17.32 13.97
CA SER A 153 14.62 18.59 14.29
C SER A 153 15.41 19.83 13.86
N THR A 154 16.65 19.68 13.38
CA THR A 154 17.47 20.79 12.93
C THR A 154 17.13 21.24 11.51
N LEU A 155 16.46 20.37 10.73
CA LEU A 155 16.05 20.67 9.37
C LEU A 155 14.79 21.54 9.31
N GLN A 156 14.80 22.52 8.43
CA GLN A 156 13.65 23.38 8.16
C GLN A 156 12.68 22.63 7.21
N LYS A 157 11.71 21.89 7.78
CA LYS A 157 10.73 21.10 7.02
C LYS A 157 9.49 21.94 6.69
N ASP A 158 9.23 22.13 5.39
CA ASP A 158 8.02 22.79 4.88
C ASP A 158 7.02 21.73 4.42
N VAL A 159 5.87 21.69 5.07
CA VAL A 159 4.86 20.65 4.86
C VAL A 159 3.89 21.04 3.75
N ALA A 160 3.58 20.09 2.86
CA ALA A 160 2.51 20.18 1.88
C ALA A 160 1.64 18.91 1.93
N LEU A 161 0.38 19.00 1.50
CA LEU A 161 -0.52 17.85 1.50
C LEU A 161 -0.09 16.76 0.52
N GLN A 162 0.52 17.15 -0.61
CA GLN A 162 0.95 16.25 -1.67
C GLN A 162 2.36 16.60 -2.17
N THR A 163 3.09 15.61 -2.67
CA THR A 163 4.43 15.78 -3.22
C THR A 163 4.44 16.78 -4.40
N GLU A 164 3.40 16.79 -5.23
CA GLU A 164 3.27 17.76 -6.32
C GLU A 164 3.26 19.19 -5.81
N ALA A 165 2.53 19.47 -4.74
CA ALA A 165 2.49 20.81 -4.13
C ALA A 165 3.88 21.22 -3.62
N SER A 166 4.65 20.31 -3.01
CA SER A 166 6.06 20.56 -2.65
C SER A 166 6.92 20.85 -3.87
N MET A 167 6.76 20.11 -4.99
CA MET A 167 7.47 20.35 -6.24
C MET A 167 7.13 21.72 -6.86
N ARG A 168 5.88 22.15 -6.77
CA ARG A 168 5.46 23.51 -7.18
C ARG A 168 6.10 24.59 -6.31
N LYS A 169 6.15 24.40 -4.99
CA LYS A 169 6.88 25.27 -4.04
C LYS A 169 8.37 25.34 -4.38
N LEU A 170 8.99 24.21 -4.76
CA LEU A 170 10.39 24.13 -5.17
C LEU A 170 10.66 25.00 -6.40
N VAL A 171 9.84 24.86 -7.42
CA VAL A 171 9.96 25.66 -8.66
C VAL A 171 9.71 27.14 -8.40
N ALA A 172 8.84 27.49 -7.46
CA ALA A 172 8.57 28.86 -7.04
C ALA A 172 9.63 29.43 -6.08
N GLY A 173 10.67 28.66 -5.71
CA GLY A 173 11.72 29.11 -4.79
C GLY A 173 11.30 29.19 -3.31
N ARG A 174 10.12 28.64 -2.96
CA ARG A 174 9.61 28.63 -1.58
C ARG A 174 10.29 27.57 -0.71
N VAL A 175 10.73 26.46 -1.32
CA VAL A 175 11.59 25.45 -0.72
C VAL A 175 12.83 25.27 -1.58
N ASP A 176 13.89 24.70 -1.02
CA ASP A 176 15.18 24.55 -1.69
C ASP A 176 15.36 23.13 -2.23
N VAL A 177 14.82 22.14 -1.54
CA VAL A 177 14.86 20.73 -1.89
C VAL A 177 13.52 20.09 -1.57
N VAL A 178 13.12 19.06 -2.32
CA VAL A 178 11.96 18.20 -2.00
C VAL A 178 12.45 16.78 -1.80
N ILE A 179 11.97 16.12 -0.76
CA ILE A 179 12.26 14.72 -0.47
C ILE A 179 11.06 13.85 -0.88
N ALA A 180 11.30 12.76 -1.59
CA ALA A 180 10.27 11.80 -1.98
C ALA A 180 10.87 10.42 -2.28
N PRO A 181 10.09 9.32 -2.21
CA PRO A 181 10.49 8.05 -2.80
C PRO A 181 10.84 8.25 -4.29
N VAL A 182 11.92 7.60 -4.76
CA VAL A 182 12.42 7.76 -6.13
C VAL A 182 11.31 7.60 -7.17
N TRP A 183 10.56 6.51 -7.08
CA TRP A 183 9.49 6.20 -8.02
C TRP A 183 8.38 7.25 -7.99
N HIS A 184 7.99 7.73 -6.79
CA HIS A 184 6.91 8.70 -6.64
C HIS A 184 7.32 10.08 -7.17
N GLY A 185 8.50 10.58 -6.78
CA GLY A 185 9.00 11.86 -7.27
C GLY A 185 9.12 11.89 -8.80
N ARG A 186 9.66 10.82 -9.40
CA ARG A 186 9.73 10.68 -10.87
C ARG A 186 8.35 10.65 -11.53
N SER A 187 7.39 9.94 -10.96
CA SER A 187 6.03 9.89 -11.48
C SER A 187 5.34 11.25 -11.44
N VAL A 188 5.51 12.01 -10.34
CA VAL A 188 4.99 13.38 -10.24
C VAL A 188 5.60 14.27 -11.33
N LEU A 189 6.92 14.20 -11.53
CA LEU A 189 7.57 14.97 -12.58
C LEU A 189 7.09 14.58 -13.99
N ALA A 190 6.90 13.30 -14.25
CA ALA A 190 6.42 12.80 -15.55
C ALA A 190 4.96 13.20 -15.84
N ALA A 191 4.13 13.31 -14.78
CA ALA A 191 2.73 13.69 -14.91
C ALA A 191 2.48 15.19 -14.96
N THR A 192 3.53 16.03 -14.74
CA THR A 192 3.40 17.49 -14.63
C THR A 192 4.38 18.21 -15.56
N ALA A 193 4.10 19.48 -15.85
CA ALA A 193 5.01 20.32 -16.62
C ALA A 193 6.28 20.76 -15.83
N LEU A 194 6.62 20.05 -14.75
CA LEU A 194 7.75 20.40 -13.87
C LEU A 194 9.06 19.70 -14.25
N ALA A 195 9.00 18.65 -15.09
CA ALA A 195 10.16 17.81 -15.44
C ALA A 195 11.37 18.60 -16.00
N GLY A 196 11.12 19.65 -16.79
CA GLY A 196 12.18 20.51 -17.33
C GLY A 196 12.83 21.46 -16.31
N ARG A 197 12.19 21.69 -15.16
CA ARG A 197 12.59 22.67 -14.14
C ARG A 197 13.18 22.07 -12.88
N VAL A 198 12.98 20.78 -12.67
CA VAL A 198 13.40 20.01 -11.49
C VAL A 198 14.35 18.90 -11.92
N GLN A 199 15.33 18.60 -11.09
CA GLN A 199 16.24 17.46 -11.26
C GLN A 199 16.30 16.63 -9.99
N GLN A 200 16.44 15.32 -10.17
CA GLN A 200 16.76 14.42 -9.08
C GLN A 200 18.25 14.53 -8.77
N MET A 201 18.60 14.69 -7.50
CA MET A 201 19.99 14.73 -7.06
C MET A 201 20.58 13.31 -6.95
N PRO A 202 21.93 13.18 -7.01
CA PRO A 202 22.60 11.88 -6.91
C PRO A 202 22.41 11.18 -5.56
N LEU A 203 22.21 11.95 -4.48
CA LEU A 203 22.01 11.42 -3.14
C LEU A 203 20.75 10.56 -3.08
N LEU A 204 20.93 9.32 -2.70
CA LEU A 204 19.85 8.37 -2.40
C LEU A 204 20.03 7.83 -0.99
N MET A 205 18.93 7.75 -0.25
CA MET A 205 18.91 7.19 1.10
C MET A 205 18.01 5.94 1.16
N PRO A 206 18.38 4.91 1.94
CA PRO A 206 17.43 3.84 2.24
C PRO A 206 16.18 4.42 2.91
N GLY A 207 15.00 4.05 2.42
CA GLY A 207 13.73 4.50 2.97
C GLY A 207 12.94 3.37 3.59
N TYR A 208 11.83 3.72 4.21
CA TYR A 208 10.85 2.71 4.60
C TYR A 208 10.19 2.14 3.35
N GLY A 209 10.14 0.80 3.25
CA GLY A 209 9.39 0.12 2.21
C GLY A 209 7.88 0.38 2.31
N GLY A 210 7.20 0.22 1.20
CA GLY A 210 5.73 0.22 1.16
C GLY A 210 5.19 -1.18 1.38
N TYR A 211 4.24 -1.34 2.30
CA TYR A 211 3.67 -2.64 2.64
C TYR A 211 2.17 -2.69 2.42
N ILE A 212 1.64 -3.90 2.27
CA ILE A 212 0.25 -4.21 2.57
C ILE A 212 0.18 -4.30 4.09
N ALA A 213 -0.69 -3.50 4.70
CA ALA A 213 -0.72 -3.27 6.13
C ALA A 213 -2.13 -3.54 6.67
N PHE A 214 -2.26 -4.44 7.64
CA PHE A 214 -3.52 -4.77 8.28
C PHE A 214 -3.59 -4.17 9.68
N SER A 215 -4.76 -3.66 10.06
CA SER A 215 -5.02 -3.30 11.45
C SER A 215 -4.93 -4.54 12.35
N ARG A 216 -4.28 -4.40 13.51
CA ARG A 216 -4.25 -5.49 14.51
C ARG A 216 -5.62 -5.77 15.12
N LEU A 217 -6.53 -4.78 15.07
CA LEU A 217 -7.92 -4.91 15.54
C LEU A 217 -8.89 -5.37 14.43
N SER A 218 -8.40 -5.64 13.22
CA SER A 218 -9.21 -6.14 12.13
C SER A 218 -9.77 -7.52 12.43
N PRO A 219 -11.05 -7.81 12.09
CA PRO A 219 -11.62 -9.14 12.17
C PRO A 219 -10.92 -10.16 11.26
N TRP A 220 -10.06 -9.71 10.33
CA TRP A 220 -9.17 -10.55 9.55
C TRP A 220 -7.95 -11.07 10.34
N GLY A 221 -7.80 -10.69 11.61
CA GLY A 221 -6.71 -11.13 12.49
C GLY A 221 -6.54 -12.65 12.53
N PRO A 222 -7.60 -13.46 12.79
CA PRO A 222 -7.54 -14.93 12.80
C PRO A 222 -7.15 -15.53 11.44
N TYR A 223 -7.35 -14.83 10.34
CA TYR A 223 -7.13 -15.28 8.95
C TYR A 223 -5.81 -14.76 8.34
N ARG A 224 -4.82 -14.44 9.19
CA ARG A 224 -3.51 -13.92 8.73
C ARG A 224 -2.77 -14.86 7.78
N ALA A 225 -2.90 -16.17 7.98
CA ALA A 225 -2.27 -17.17 7.13
C ALA A 225 -2.86 -17.15 5.70
N GLU A 226 -4.19 -17.06 5.61
CA GLU A 226 -4.91 -16.95 4.33
C GLU A 226 -4.58 -15.66 3.61
N VAL A 227 -4.54 -14.54 4.33
CA VAL A 227 -4.11 -13.23 3.78
C VAL A 227 -2.69 -13.31 3.24
N ALA A 228 -1.74 -13.87 4.01
CA ALA A 228 -0.35 -14.01 3.57
C ALA A 228 -0.24 -14.91 2.33
N LEU A 229 -1.02 -16.01 2.28
CA LEU A 229 -1.07 -16.90 1.12
C LEU A 229 -1.65 -16.20 -0.11
N ALA A 230 -2.73 -15.43 0.04
CA ALA A 230 -3.31 -14.63 -1.05
C ALA A 230 -2.29 -13.64 -1.61
N ILE A 231 -1.58 -12.90 -0.76
CA ILE A 231 -0.53 -11.96 -1.16
C ILE A 231 0.62 -12.69 -1.87
N THR A 232 1.03 -13.85 -1.39
CA THR A 232 2.08 -14.66 -2.02
C THR A 232 1.67 -15.11 -3.42
N ARG A 233 0.43 -15.57 -3.61
CA ARG A 233 -0.13 -15.94 -4.92
C ARG A 233 -0.18 -14.72 -5.85
N MET A 234 -0.67 -13.59 -5.37
CA MET A 234 -0.71 -12.34 -6.14
C MET A 234 0.69 -11.91 -6.60
N ARG A 235 1.71 -12.08 -5.75
CA ARG A 235 3.11 -11.79 -6.09
C ARG A 235 3.60 -12.71 -7.19
N ALA A 236 3.41 -14.03 -7.05
CA ALA A 236 3.82 -15.02 -8.05
C ALA A 236 3.17 -14.74 -9.43
N LEU A 237 1.95 -14.21 -9.45
CA LEU A 237 1.23 -13.82 -10.66
C LEU A 237 1.57 -12.40 -11.16
N GLY A 238 2.49 -11.68 -10.51
CA GLY A 238 2.83 -10.30 -10.84
C GLY A 238 1.69 -9.30 -10.63
N GLN A 239 0.68 -9.65 -9.82
CA GLN A 239 -0.49 -8.81 -9.58
C GLN A 239 -0.20 -7.64 -8.63
N LEU A 240 0.88 -7.72 -7.86
CA LEU A 240 1.34 -6.65 -6.97
C LEU A 240 2.15 -5.57 -7.70
N ASP A 241 2.52 -5.79 -8.96
CA ASP A 241 3.21 -4.77 -9.75
C ASP A 241 2.24 -3.63 -10.10
N PRO A 242 2.46 -2.42 -9.59
CA PRO A 242 1.59 -1.28 -9.89
C PRO A 242 1.67 -0.84 -11.36
N ASN A 243 2.75 -1.18 -12.08
CA ASN A 243 2.96 -0.82 -13.48
C ASN A 243 2.37 -1.85 -14.46
N ARG A 244 1.86 -2.97 -13.94
CA ARG A 244 1.26 -4.01 -14.79
C ARG A 244 0.10 -3.46 -15.59
N LYS A 245 0.21 -3.47 -16.90
CA LYS A 245 -0.91 -3.17 -17.81
C LYS A 245 -1.94 -4.30 -17.70
N VAL A 246 -3.16 -3.96 -17.32
CA VAL A 246 -4.28 -4.91 -17.41
C VAL A 246 -4.60 -5.07 -18.88
N VAL A 247 -4.24 -6.20 -19.45
CA VAL A 247 -4.82 -6.62 -20.73
C VAL A 247 -6.28 -6.94 -20.41
N SER A 248 -7.18 -6.04 -20.78
CA SER A 248 -8.61 -6.32 -20.67
C SER A 248 -8.90 -7.52 -21.57
N SER A 249 -9.07 -8.69 -20.98
CA SER A 249 -9.76 -9.78 -21.66
C SER A 249 -11.19 -9.28 -21.87
N ARG A 250 -11.47 -8.67 -23.02
CA ARG A 250 -12.86 -8.51 -23.46
C ARG A 250 -13.41 -9.93 -23.50
N ARG A 251 -14.33 -10.24 -22.61
CA ARG A 251 -15.18 -11.41 -22.81
C ARG A 251 -15.79 -11.22 -24.17
N CYS A 252 -15.55 -12.17 -25.05
CA CYS A 252 -16.33 -12.30 -26.25
C CYS A 252 -17.72 -12.75 -25.81
N ASP A 253 -18.55 -11.82 -25.35
CA ASP A 253 -19.96 -12.07 -25.11
C ASP A 253 -20.57 -12.28 -26.45
N GLY A 254 -20.88 -13.54 -26.74
CA GLY A 254 -21.51 -14.01 -27.96
C GLY A 254 -22.96 -13.54 -28.06
N GLN A 255 -23.17 -12.26 -28.40
CA GLN A 255 -24.44 -11.72 -28.86
C GLN A 255 -24.19 -10.62 -29.89
N SER A 256 -23.86 -11.04 -31.09
CA SER A 256 -24.27 -10.46 -32.36
C SER A 256 -23.48 -11.14 -33.50
N GLY A 257 -24.15 -11.80 -34.39
CA GLY A 257 -23.59 -12.61 -35.49
C GLY A 257 -22.85 -11.80 -36.57
N ARG A 258 -21.71 -11.19 -36.20
CA ARG A 258 -20.71 -10.69 -37.16
C ARG A 258 -19.34 -11.21 -36.76
N ARG A 259 -18.81 -12.14 -37.50
CA ARG A 259 -17.44 -12.59 -37.46
C ARG A 259 -16.52 -11.41 -37.75
N LEU A 260 -15.69 -11.01 -36.78
CA LEU A 260 -14.55 -10.14 -37.04
C LEU A 260 -13.33 -11.02 -37.35
N PRO A 261 -12.51 -10.67 -38.36
CA PRO A 261 -11.31 -11.43 -38.70
C PRO A 261 -10.25 -11.20 -37.63
N GLY A 262 -9.77 -12.22 -36.95
CA GLY A 262 -8.67 -12.15 -36.01
C GLY A 262 -8.68 -13.10 -34.80
N CYS A 263 -9.63 -14.03 -34.69
CA CYS A 263 -9.54 -15.13 -33.72
C CYS A 263 -9.07 -16.41 -34.41
N GLY A 264 -7.76 -16.55 -34.55
CA GLY A 264 -7.15 -17.79 -35.01
C GLY A 264 -7.07 -18.78 -33.86
N PHE A 265 -7.79 -19.88 -33.94
CA PHE A 265 -7.52 -21.11 -33.20
C PHE A 265 -6.32 -21.77 -33.89
N ASP A 266 -5.13 -21.73 -33.28
CA ASP A 266 -4.07 -22.67 -33.61
C ASP A 266 -4.19 -23.87 -32.66
N GLY A 267 -4.80 -24.90 -33.20
CA GLY A 267 -4.71 -26.26 -32.70
C GLY A 267 -3.52 -26.97 -33.32
N ARG A 268 -2.50 -27.26 -32.55
CA ARG A 268 -1.70 -28.49 -32.61
C ARG A 268 -0.85 -28.59 -31.34
#